data_50f05b33fdd4c86760792310ea939bc7
#
_entry.id   50f05b33fdd4c86760792310ea939bc7
#
_cell.length_a   1.000
_cell.length_b   1.000
_cell.length_c   1.000
_cell.angle_alpha   90.00
_cell.angle_beta   90.00
_cell.angle_gamma   90.00
#
_symmetry.space_group_name_H-M   'P 1'
#
loop_
_entity.id
_entity.type
_entity.pdbx_description
1 polymer ?
#
loop_
_entity_poly.entity_id
_entity_poly.type
_entity_poly.pdbx_seq_one_letter_code
_entity_poly.pdbx_strand_id
1 'polypeptide(L)'
;ANSNQFLSTDTYVTVLVDGEMNGQPQRKKLEKKVLLSEATDFNNSFTIKNDFNNQKFKVEYLDFIENVEYKVVEGESDKKFLKLVEASSGDRHDHYLEDGEVTNIHGVLFSLNNKIDGAINITSDGYDLYIESSFNGSFMRMIDQFNGRVEKDIQDELQYRSLYNVAGLQFVFPEPIINGEYQLVKNEEDETNQNLLKLKVSSNGEESIIELAGGKGIADQYQTVSLAGLDFSLKYGSLLYELPFYIKLNDFIAEKYPGTEKSYSSFMSRVTVDSDNTFDYDIYMNHILNHKGYRFFQASFDPDEKGTILSVNKDFFGTLITYIGYILLYIGLVAIMFYGKTRFKDLSVRLDKLKSKRVNLSIIFLFFSTAITAQADYTHDGDNFSMDPTVKNYVVDLEHANKFGEIVIQDSGGRMKPLNTFSSELLRKVS
;
A
#
# COMPACT_ATOMS: atom_id res chain seq x y z
N ALA A 1 17.12 5.52 3.96
CA ALA A 1 16.56 4.90 5.16
C ALA A 1 17.27 3.59 5.44
N ASN A 2 17.41 3.22 6.70
CA ASN A 2 17.97 1.95 7.15
C ASN A 2 16.94 1.29 8.06
N SER A 3 16.46 0.10 7.73
CA SER A 3 15.43 -0.58 8.50
C SER A 3 15.72 -2.07 8.68
N ASN A 4 15.39 -2.58 9.86
CA ASN A 4 15.38 -4.02 10.15
C ASN A 4 13.96 -4.47 10.57
N GLN A 5 12.94 -3.66 10.31
CA GLN A 5 11.57 -3.94 10.73
C GLN A 5 10.63 -4.05 9.55
N PHE A 6 9.63 -4.90 9.68
CA PHE A 6 8.55 -5.02 8.70
C PHE A 6 7.21 -5.34 9.38
N LEU A 7 6.12 -4.97 8.72
CA LEU A 7 4.77 -5.18 9.22
C LEU A 7 4.18 -6.48 8.67
N SER A 8 3.40 -7.17 9.50
CA SER A 8 2.63 -8.34 9.06
C SER A 8 1.61 -7.95 7.99
N THR A 9 1.33 -8.86 7.07
CA THR A 9 0.25 -8.71 6.07
C THR A 9 -1.14 -8.93 6.67
N ASP A 10 -1.20 -9.64 7.79
CA ASP A 10 -2.43 -9.91 8.52
C ASP A 10 -2.60 -8.91 9.67
N THR A 11 -3.84 -8.72 10.11
CA THR A 11 -4.18 -7.90 11.28
C THR A 11 -4.35 -8.75 12.52
N TYR A 12 -3.98 -8.17 13.66
CA TYR A 12 -4.01 -8.82 14.97
C TYR A 12 -4.61 -7.89 16.01
N VAL A 13 -5.26 -8.50 16.99
CA VAL A 13 -5.53 -7.85 18.28
C VAL A 13 -4.46 -8.29 19.25
N THR A 14 -3.67 -7.34 19.74
CA THR A 14 -2.67 -7.55 20.78
C THR A 14 -3.21 -7.04 22.11
N VAL A 15 -3.16 -7.86 23.13
CA VAL A 15 -3.58 -7.54 24.49
C VAL A 15 -2.38 -7.72 25.41
N LEU A 16 -1.96 -6.65 26.05
CA LEU A 16 -1.01 -6.70 27.16
C LEU A 16 -1.80 -6.56 28.45
N VAL A 17 -1.52 -7.42 29.41
CA VAL A 17 -2.12 -7.35 30.73
C VAL A 17 -0.99 -7.16 31.73
N ASP A 18 -1.00 -6.03 32.42
CA ASP A 18 -0.07 -5.69 33.47
C ASP A 18 -0.73 -5.79 34.80
N GLY A 19 -0.01 -6.36 35.80
CA GLY A 19 -0.49 -6.51 37.15
C GLY A 19 0.63 -6.97 38.07
N GLU A 20 0.33 -7.12 39.35
CA GLU A 20 1.29 -7.59 40.32
C GLU A 20 1.14 -9.09 40.58
N MET A 21 2.26 -9.80 40.61
CA MET A 21 2.33 -11.20 41.03
C MET A 21 3.44 -11.37 42.09
N ASN A 22 3.09 -11.77 43.29
CA ASN A 22 4.02 -11.88 44.43
C ASN A 22 4.77 -10.57 44.73
N GLY A 23 4.12 -9.40 44.60
CA GLY A 23 4.72 -8.09 44.81
C GLY A 23 5.70 -7.63 43.75
N GLN A 24 5.73 -8.30 42.58
CA GLN A 24 6.52 -7.88 41.43
C GLN A 24 5.61 -7.60 40.26
N PRO A 25 5.86 -6.52 39.48
CA PRO A 25 5.11 -6.23 38.28
C PRO A 25 5.40 -7.31 37.23
N GLN A 26 4.34 -7.82 36.61
CA GLN A 26 4.43 -8.79 35.54
C GLN A 26 3.54 -8.38 34.38
N ARG A 27 3.96 -8.74 33.17
CA ARG A 27 3.23 -8.49 31.92
C ARG A 27 2.93 -9.80 31.21
N LYS A 28 1.69 -9.98 30.81
CA LYS A 28 1.25 -11.09 29.95
C LYS A 28 0.84 -10.53 28.60
N LYS A 29 1.42 -11.06 27.51
CA LYS A 29 1.10 -10.67 26.13
C LYS A 29 0.28 -11.77 25.47
N LEU A 30 -0.82 -11.37 24.82
CA LEU A 30 -1.67 -12.23 24.01
C LEU A 30 -1.82 -11.60 22.62
N GLU A 31 -1.77 -12.41 21.60
CA GLU A 31 -1.96 -11.99 20.20
C GLU A 31 -2.98 -12.90 19.55
N LYS A 32 -3.96 -12.32 18.90
CA LYS A 32 -4.95 -13.06 18.14
C LYS A 32 -5.07 -12.49 16.74
N LYS A 33 -4.81 -13.33 15.73
CA LYS A 33 -5.08 -13.01 14.33
C LYS A 33 -6.58 -12.83 14.15
N VAL A 34 -6.98 -11.74 13.52
CA VAL A 34 -8.36 -11.43 13.21
C VAL A 34 -8.49 -11.07 11.72
N LEU A 35 -9.57 -11.53 11.11
CA LEU A 35 -9.94 -11.19 9.74
C LEU A 35 -11.32 -10.56 9.82
N LEU A 36 -11.36 -9.24 9.82
CA LEU A 36 -12.58 -8.45 10.00
C LEU A 36 -12.92 -7.76 8.71
N SER A 37 -14.21 -7.67 8.38
CA SER A 37 -14.72 -6.95 7.24
C SER A 37 -16.19 -6.59 7.44
N GLU A 38 -16.58 -5.36 7.11
CA GLU A 38 -17.98 -4.94 7.11
C GLU A 38 -18.83 -5.78 6.15
N ALA A 39 -18.27 -6.17 5.00
CA ALA A 39 -18.98 -6.97 4.00
C ALA A 39 -19.40 -8.37 4.52
N THR A 40 -18.71 -8.87 5.53
CA THR A 40 -18.96 -10.18 6.15
C THR A 40 -19.12 -10.06 7.66
N ASP A 41 -19.87 -9.06 8.12
CA ASP A 41 -20.04 -8.71 9.54
C ASP A 41 -20.50 -9.90 10.40
N PHE A 42 -21.32 -10.80 9.88
CA PHE A 42 -21.74 -12.02 10.56
C PHE A 42 -20.58 -12.97 10.95
N ASN A 43 -19.40 -12.82 10.35
CA ASN A 43 -18.19 -13.59 10.68
C ASN A 43 -17.27 -12.86 11.66
N ASN A 44 -17.53 -11.60 11.97
CA ASN A 44 -16.66 -10.73 12.76
C ASN A 44 -16.70 -11.03 14.28
N SER A 45 -17.08 -12.23 14.70
CA SER A 45 -17.12 -12.54 16.12
C SER A 45 -15.85 -13.21 16.62
N PHE A 46 -15.28 -12.72 17.69
CA PHE A 46 -14.21 -13.39 18.40
C PHE A 46 -14.21 -13.06 19.89
N THR A 47 -13.60 -13.94 20.65
CA THR A 47 -13.39 -13.76 22.09
C THR A 47 -11.98 -14.22 22.44
N ILE A 48 -11.29 -13.44 23.28
CA ILE A 48 -10.05 -13.82 23.94
C ILE A 48 -10.37 -14.02 25.42
N LYS A 49 -10.24 -15.25 25.92
CA LYS A 49 -10.42 -15.59 27.32
C LYS A 49 -9.08 -16.04 27.88
N ASN A 50 -8.69 -15.47 29.01
CA ASN A 50 -7.47 -15.86 29.69
C ASN A 50 -7.58 -15.51 31.17
N ASP A 51 -6.52 -15.78 31.93
CA ASP A 51 -6.38 -15.42 33.33
C ASP A 51 -5.03 -14.74 33.58
N PHE A 52 -4.99 -13.86 34.53
CA PHE A 52 -3.79 -13.27 35.11
C PHE A 52 -3.84 -13.46 36.63
N ASN A 53 -2.91 -14.22 37.17
CA ASN A 53 -2.85 -14.53 38.60
C ASN A 53 -4.21 -15.01 39.20
N ASN A 54 -4.83 -16.01 38.54
CA ASN A 54 -6.17 -16.56 38.86
C ASN A 54 -7.35 -15.58 38.66
N GLN A 55 -7.11 -14.36 38.25
CA GLN A 55 -8.15 -13.41 37.88
C GLN A 55 -8.49 -13.59 36.41
N LYS A 56 -9.72 -14.06 36.14
CA LYS A 56 -10.19 -14.29 34.79
C LYS A 56 -10.54 -12.96 34.10
N PHE A 57 -10.18 -12.84 32.86
CA PHE A 57 -10.58 -11.72 32.01
C PHE A 57 -11.05 -12.20 30.65
N LYS A 58 -11.79 -11.36 29.98
CA LYS A 58 -12.38 -11.62 28.68
C LYS A 58 -12.31 -10.36 27.82
N VAL A 59 -11.90 -10.50 26.56
CA VAL A 59 -11.98 -9.46 25.55
C VAL A 59 -12.89 -9.97 24.44
N GLU A 60 -13.95 -9.24 24.14
CA GLU A 60 -14.98 -9.60 23.18
C GLU A 60 -15.09 -8.58 22.07
N TYR A 61 -15.32 -9.07 20.87
CA TYR A 61 -15.71 -8.24 19.73
C TYR A 61 -17.08 -7.59 19.99
N LEU A 62 -17.19 -6.30 19.67
CA LEU A 62 -18.47 -5.58 19.68
C LEU A 62 -18.84 -5.09 18.30
N ASP A 63 -17.95 -4.35 17.62
CA ASP A 63 -18.25 -3.67 16.38
C ASP A 63 -16.97 -3.44 15.55
N PHE A 64 -17.13 -3.30 14.22
CA PHE A 64 -16.03 -3.04 13.31
C PHE A 64 -16.48 -2.13 12.17
N ILE A 65 -15.79 -1.02 11.97
CA ILE A 65 -16.08 -0.03 10.93
C ILE A 65 -14.83 0.12 10.07
N GLU A 66 -14.97 -0.15 8.78
CA GLU A 66 -13.91 0.05 7.80
C GLU A 66 -13.82 1.52 7.39
N ASN A 67 -12.61 1.90 6.98
CA ASN A 67 -12.37 3.18 6.32
C ASN A 67 -12.76 4.39 7.18
N VAL A 68 -12.07 4.53 8.32
CA VAL A 68 -12.31 5.63 9.26
C VAL A 68 -11.19 6.67 9.22
N GLU A 69 -11.53 7.89 9.60
CA GLU A 69 -10.59 8.98 9.79
C GLU A 69 -10.93 9.78 11.06
N TYR A 70 -9.94 10.47 11.61
CA TYR A 70 -10.16 11.38 12.71
C TYR A 70 -10.76 12.69 12.21
N LYS A 71 -11.99 12.98 12.64
CA LYS A 71 -12.65 14.27 12.41
C LYS A 71 -13.13 14.85 13.73
N VAL A 72 -13.17 16.17 13.80
CA VAL A 72 -13.87 16.85 14.90
C VAL A 72 -15.36 16.79 14.62
N VAL A 73 -16.08 16.19 15.57
CA VAL A 73 -17.54 16.11 15.54
C VAL A 73 -18.10 17.08 16.56
N GLU A 74 -19.08 17.89 16.13
CA GLU A 74 -19.77 18.84 17.00
C GLU A 74 -20.50 18.11 18.12
N GLY A 75 -20.31 18.58 19.36
CA GLY A 75 -20.83 17.96 20.57
C GLY A 75 -20.83 18.89 21.78
N GLU A 76 -21.21 18.36 22.93
CA GLU A 76 -21.28 19.11 24.21
C GLU A 76 -19.90 19.30 24.89
N SER A 77 -18.80 19.10 24.15
CA SER A 77 -17.44 19.31 24.65
C SER A 77 -17.15 20.80 24.86
N ASP A 78 -16.36 21.13 25.90
CA ASP A 78 -15.85 22.48 26.12
C ASP A 78 -14.70 22.88 25.16
N LYS A 79 -14.16 21.91 24.41
CA LYS A 79 -13.10 22.14 23.43
C LYS A 79 -13.66 22.81 22.19
N LYS A 80 -12.94 23.82 21.70
CA LYS A 80 -13.30 24.58 20.51
C LYS A 80 -12.33 24.33 19.40
N PHE A 81 -12.84 24.17 18.19
CA PHE A 81 -12.07 23.88 17.00
C PHE A 81 -12.46 24.80 15.85
N LEU A 82 -11.47 25.25 15.11
CA LEU A 82 -11.65 25.95 13.85
C LEU A 82 -11.14 25.04 12.70
N LYS A 83 -12.02 24.70 11.78
CA LYS A 83 -11.67 23.90 10.62
C LYS A 83 -10.89 24.73 9.59
N LEU A 84 -9.79 24.18 9.11
CA LEU A 84 -8.96 24.70 8.04
C LEU A 84 -8.83 23.64 6.95
N VAL A 85 -9.14 24.01 5.72
CA VAL A 85 -8.97 23.13 4.54
C VAL A 85 -7.80 23.63 3.73
N GLU A 86 -6.84 22.76 3.48
CA GLU A 86 -5.61 23.06 2.76
C GLU A 86 -5.58 22.30 1.43
N ALA A 87 -5.03 22.91 0.37
CA ALA A 87 -4.98 22.34 -0.98
C ALA A 87 -3.64 22.61 -1.70
N SER A 88 -2.54 22.77 -0.97
CA SER A 88 -1.25 23.19 -1.54
C SER A 88 -0.55 22.11 -2.35
N SER A 89 -0.81 20.83 -2.08
CA SER A 89 -0.21 19.68 -2.77
C SER A 89 -1.05 19.13 -3.93
N GLY A 90 -2.19 19.75 -4.22
CA GLY A 90 -3.13 19.29 -5.24
C GLY A 90 -4.25 18.40 -4.71
N ASP A 91 -4.10 17.85 -3.51
CA ASP A 91 -5.13 17.13 -2.79
C ASP A 91 -5.68 18.01 -1.66
N ARG A 92 -6.91 17.76 -1.25
CA ARG A 92 -7.57 18.48 -0.18
C ARG A 92 -7.29 17.79 1.15
N HIS A 93 -6.79 18.59 2.13
CA HIS A 93 -6.56 18.12 3.49
C HIS A 93 -7.33 18.95 4.50
N ASP A 94 -8.10 18.29 5.36
CA ASP A 94 -8.86 18.91 6.43
C ASP A 94 -8.01 18.91 7.72
N HIS A 95 -7.80 20.09 8.30
CA HIS A 95 -7.11 20.30 9.57
C HIS A 95 -8.03 20.97 10.57
N TYR A 96 -7.79 20.78 11.86
CA TYR A 96 -8.55 21.38 12.93
C TYR A 96 -7.59 22.08 13.89
N LEU A 97 -7.80 23.38 14.09
CA LEU A 97 -7.06 24.18 15.05
C LEU A 97 -7.81 24.15 16.38
N GLU A 98 -7.22 23.53 17.41
CA GLU A 98 -7.79 23.50 18.76
C GLU A 98 -7.51 24.81 19.49
N ASP A 99 -8.49 25.32 20.24
CA ASP A 99 -8.40 26.56 21.01
C ASP A 99 -7.26 26.50 22.04
N GLY A 100 -6.36 27.46 22.01
CA GLY A 100 -5.17 27.53 22.85
C GLY A 100 -3.97 26.75 22.35
N GLU A 101 -4.09 25.94 21.29
CA GLU A 101 -3.04 25.08 20.76
C GLU A 101 -2.37 25.64 19.50
N VAL A 102 -1.24 25.01 19.15
CA VAL A 102 -0.45 25.33 17.95
C VAL A 102 -0.37 24.14 17.07
N THR A 103 -0.76 24.29 15.81
CA THR A 103 -0.74 23.23 14.79
C THR A 103 0.29 23.57 13.72
N ASN A 104 1.14 22.62 13.38
CA ASN A 104 2.08 22.74 12.26
C ASN A 104 1.47 22.10 11.01
N ILE A 105 1.28 22.91 9.97
CA ILE A 105 0.78 22.45 8.66
C ILE A 105 1.88 22.74 7.63
N HIS A 106 2.51 21.70 7.10
CA HIS A 106 3.60 21.78 6.11
C HIS A 106 4.73 22.78 6.45
N GLY A 107 5.08 22.88 7.74
CA GLY A 107 6.15 23.77 8.22
C GLY A 107 5.70 25.18 8.55
N VAL A 108 4.43 25.53 8.36
CA VAL A 108 3.82 26.78 8.80
C VAL A 108 3.04 26.56 10.08
N LEU A 109 3.29 27.36 11.10
CA LEU A 109 2.60 27.29 12.37
C LEU A 109 1.29 28.07 12.31
N PHE A 110 0.22 27.44 12.76
CA PHE A 110 -1.10 28.05 12.97
C PHE A 110 -1.45 28.00 14.46
N SER A 111 -2.09 29.04 14.95
CA SER A 111 -2.60 29.04 16.33
C SER A 111 -4.02 29.59 16.38
N LEU A 112 -4.81 29.09 17.34
CA LEU A 112 -6.12 29.63 17.66
C LEU A 112 -6.09 30.13 19.10
N ASN A 113 -6.32 31.45 19.29
CA ASN A 113 -6.32 32.17 20.58
C ASN A 113 -5.02 32.03 21.39
N ASN A 114 -3.91 31.63 20.76
CA ASN A 114 -2.59 31.52 21.37
C ASN A 114 -1.55 32.16 20.47
N LYS A 115 -1.35 33.47 20.61
CA LYS A 115 -0.48 34.24 19.72
C LYS A 115 0.98 33.85 19.86
N ILE A 116 1.59 33.47 18.75
CA ILE A 116 3.00 33.04 18.64
C ILE A 116 3.69 33.82 17.53
N ASP A 117 4.94 34.22 17.75
CA ASP A 117 5.77 34.81 16.73
C ASP A 117 6.13 33.81 15.63
N GLY A 118 6.13 34.24 14.39
CA GLY A 118 6.45 33.35 13.22
C GLY A 118 5.29 32.47 12.77
N ALA A 119 4.09 32.65 13.31
CA ALA A 119 2.90 31.87 12.98
C ALA A 119 1.85 32.69 12.21
N ILE A 120 0.84 32.01 11.73
CA ILE A 120 -0.45 32.59 11.35
C ILE A 120 -1.37 32.41 12.54
N ASN A 121 -1.66 33.53 13.20
CA ASN A 121 -2.44 33.59 14.44
C ASN A 121 -3.89 33.92 14.13
N ILE A 122 -4.81 33.10 14.61
CA ILE A 122 -6.24 33.34 14.57
C ILE A 122 -6.70 33.70 15.99
N THR A 123 -7.41 34.78 16.15
CA THR A 123 -7.95 35.20 17.44
C THR A 123 -9.45 35.44 17.35
N SER A 124 -10.18 35.03 18.37
CA SER A 124 -11.63 35.23 18.48
C SER A 124 -11.93 36.20 19.61
N ASP A 125 -12.79 37.17 19.36
CA ASP A 125 -13.36 38.03 20.39
C ASP A 125 -14.71 37.49 20.95
N GLY A 126 -15.11 36.30 20.49
CA GLY A 126 -16.36 35.64 20.83
C GLY A 126 -17.47 35.84 19.82
N TYR A 127 -17.33 36.78 18.88
CA TYR A 127 -18.25 37.03 17.77
C TYR A 127 -17.56 36.88 16.43
N ASP A 128 -16.42 37.55 16.27
CA ASP A 128 -15.67 37.59 15.01
C ASP A 128 -14.31 36.94 15.17
N LEU A 129 -13.75 36.50 14.06
CA LEU A 129 -12.39 36.00 13.98
C LEU A 129 -11.48 36.98 13.28
N TYR A 130 -10.27 37.08 13.77
CA TYR A 130 -9.22 37.90 13.22
C TYR A 130 -8.01 37.05 12.86
N ILE A 131 -7.37 37.40 11.75
CA ILE A 131 -6.13 36.79 11.30
C ILE A 131 -4.98 37.79 11.40
N GLU A 132 -3.88 37.38 11.99
CA GLU A 132 -2.61 38.09 12.00
C GLU A 132 -1.49 37.16 11.55
N SER A 133 -0.81 37.49 10.48
CA SER A 133 0.21 36.61 9.89
C SER A 133 1.60 37.22 10.02
N SER A 134 2.57 36.42 10.38
CA SER A 134 4.00 36.79 10.29
C SER A 134 4.53 36.84 8.85
N PHE A 135 3.68 36.55 7.86
CA PHE A 135 4.02 36.52 6.43
C PHE A 135 3.06 37.40 5.64
N ASN A 136 3.57 38.02 4.56
CA ASN A 136 2.70 38.65 3.58
C ASN A 136 1.96 37.63 2.76
N GLY A 137 0.73 37.89 2.39
CA GLY A 137 -0.09 37.03 1.57
C GLY A 137 -1.23 37.77 0.88
N SER A 138 -2.15 37.00 0.36
CA SER A 138 -3.38 37.48 -0.27
C SER A 138 -4.52 36.53 0.06
N PHE A 139 -5.73 37.02 -0.08
CA PHE A 139 -6.92 36.16 -0.06
C PHE A 139 -7.87 36.57 -1.19
N MET A 140 -8.63 35.59 -1.65
CA MET A 140 -9.71 35.77 -2.62
C MET A 140 -11.01 35.26 -1.99
N ARG A 141 -11.96 36.16 -1.80
CA ARG A 141 -13.29 35.79 -1.31
C ARG A 141 -14.10 35.14 -2.42
N MET A 142 -14.56 33.88 -2.17
CA MET A 142 -15.16 33.07 -3.22
C MET A 142 -16.51 33.58 -3.72
N ILE A 143 -17.25 34.33 -2.89
CA ILE A 143 -18.62 34.75 -3.22
C ILE A 143 -18.67 35.86 -4.28
N ASP A 144 -17.72 36.80 -4.28
CA ASP A 144 -17.68 37.96 -5.14
C ASP A 144 -16.33 38.16 -5.85
N GLN A 145 -15.41 37.22 -5.70
CA GLN A 145 -14.05 37.24 -6.25
C GLN A 145 -13.21 38.47 -5.84
N PHE A 146 -13.57 39.07 -4.72
CA PHE A 146 -12.80 40.17 -4.16
C PHE A 146 -11.41 39.68 -3.73
N ASN A 147 -10.36 40.36 -4.20
CA ASN A 147 -8.99 40.09 -3.82
C ASN A 147 -8.52 41.07 -2.75
N GLY A 148 -8.16 40.57 -1.59
CA GLY A 148 -7.56 41.31 -0.49
C GLY A 148 -6.10 40.92 -0.26
N ARG A 149 -5.43 41.63 0.62
CA ARG A 149 -4.05 41.36 1.04
C ARG A 149 -4.03 40.99 2.51
N VAL A 150 -3.14 40.11 2.87
CA VAL A 150 -2.75 39.84 4.26
C VAL A 150 -1.38 40.49 4.45
N GLU A 151 -1.34 41.57 5.24
CA GLU A 151 -0.11 42.28 5.51
C GLU A 151 0.56 41.70 6.76
N LYS A 152 1.88 41.57 6.69
CA LYS A 152 2.67 41.03 7.79
C LYS A 152 2.47 41.81 9.08
N ASP A 153 2.23 41.09 10.18
CA ASP A 153 2.07 41.61 11.55
C ASP A 153 0.91 42.63 11.70
N ILE A 154 -0.03 42.60 10.75
CA ILE A 154 -1.28 43.39 10.82
C ILE A 154 -2.43 42.42 11.06
N GLN A 155 -3.27 42.77 12.04
CA GLN A 155 -4.49 42.03 12.35
C GLN A 155 -5.63 42.53 11.48
N ASP A 156 -6.24 41.61 10.72
CA ASP A 156 -7.41 41.88 9.88
C ASP A 156 -8.55 40.92 10.26
N GLU A 157 -9.78 41.28 9.91
CA GLU A 157 -10.94 40.41 10.06
C GLU A 157 -10.82 39.19 9.16
N LEU A 158 -10.94 37.97 9.73
CA LEU A 158 -10.88 36.76 8.99
C LEU A 158 -12.11 36.55 8.09
N GLN A 159 -11.88 36.37 6.80
CA GLN A 159 -12.95 36.16 5.83
C GLN A 159 -13.20 34.68 5.64
N TYR A 160 -14.32 34.16 6.12
CA TYR A 160 -14.74 32.78 5.88
C TYR A 160 -14.93 32.52 4.38
N ARG A 161 -14.74 31.26 3.98
CA ARG A 161 -14.91 30.80 2.60
C ARG A 161 -14.13 31.62 1.59
N SER A 162 -12.96 32.08 2.02
CA SER A 162 -12.01 32.83 1.20
C SER A 162 -10.73 31.98 1.04
N LEU A 163 -10.20 31.94 -0.16
CA LEU A 163 -8.95 31.24 -0.45
C LEU A 163 -7.79 32.15 -0.05
N TYR A 164 -7.14 31.82 1.02
CA TYR A 164 -5.90 32.44 1.47
C TYR A 164 -4.69 31.83 0.79
N ASN A 165 -3.73 32.67 0.41
CA ASN A 165 -2.42 32.26 -0.07
C ASN A 165 -1.37 33.01 0.77
N VAL A 166 -0.84 32.32 1.78
CA VAL A 166 0.10 32.87 2.76
C VAL A 166 1.21 31.86 3.03
N ALA A 167 2.44 32.31 3.07
CA ALA A 167 3.63 31.47 3.30
C ALA A 167 3.76 30.26 2.32
N GLY A 168 3.20 30.38 1.11
CA GLY A 168 3.21 29.31 0.12
C GLY A 168 2.12 28.24 0.30
N LEU A 169 1.27 28.39 1.32
CA LEU A 169 0.12 27.53 1.54
C LEU A 169 -1.16 28.17 0.98
N GLN A 170 -2.01 27.32 0.40
CA GLN A 170 -3.37 27.68 0.00
C GLN A 170 -4.36 27.02 0.95
N PHE A 171 -5.13 27.81 1.66
CA PHE A 171 -6.08 27.31 2.65
C PHE A 171 -7.36 28.16 2.73
N VAL A 172 -8.41 27.52 3.28
CA VAL A 172 -9.74 28.10 3.45
C VAL A 172 -10.23 27.79 4.87
N PHE A 173 -10.90 28.75 5.51
CA PHE A 173 -11.71 28.51 6.70
C PHE A 173 -13.18 28.39 6.26
N PRO A 174 -13.74 27.17 6.14
CA PRO A 174 -15.07 26.96 5.57
C PRO A 174 -16.19 27.34 6.52
N GLU A 175 -15.98 27.19 7.82
CA GLU A 175 -17.00 27.20 8.87
C GLU A 175 -16.50 27.96 10.11
N PRO A 176 -17.42 28.50 10.94
CA PRO A 176 -17.04 29.11 12.21
C PRO A 176 -16.48 28.05 13.20
N ILE A 177 -16.02 28.57 14.35
CA ILE A 177 -15.58 27.72 15.47
C ILE A 177 -16.75 26.86 15.94
N ILE A 178 -16.47 25.58 16.13
CA ILE A 178 -17.41 24.59 16.68
C ILE A 178 -16.90 24.07 18.03
N ASN A 179 -17.82 23.72 18.92
CA ASN A 179 -17.51 22.92 20.09
C ASN A 179 -17.57 21.44 19.69
N GLY A 180 -16.58 20.64 20.06
CA GLY A 180 -16.55 19.26 19.64
C GLY A 180 -15.39 18.47 20.23
N GLU A 181 -15.24 17.27 19.72
CA GLU A 181 -14.13 16.37 20.07
C GLU A 181 -13.68 15.56 18.83
N TYR A 182 -12.44 15.10 18.87
CA TYR A 182 -11.94 14.19 17.85
C TYR A 182 -12.60 12.83 17.98
N GLN A 183 -13.29 12.40 16.94
CA GLN A 183 -13.89 11.07 16.83
C GLN A 183 -13.43 10.39 15.54
N LEU A 184 -13.36 9.05 15.58
CA LEU A 184 -13.18 8.23 14.40
C LEU A 184 -14.53 8.09 13.70
N VAL A 185 -14.65 8.68 12.53
CA VAL A 185 -15.86 8.62 11.70
C VAL A 185 -15.57 7.91 10.38
N LYS A 186 -16.58 7.27 9.82
CA LYS A 186 -16.45 6.61 8.53
C LYS A 186 -16.15 7.64 7.43
N ASN A 187 -15.12 7.39 6.64
CA ASN A 187 -14.82 8.17 5.45
C ASN A 187 -15.48 7.49 4.24
N GLU A 188 -16.35 8.22 3.55
CA GLU A 188 -17.05 7.75 2.35
C GLU A 188 -16.38 8.24 1.06
N GLU A 189 -15.49 9.24 1.16
CA GLU A 189 -14.89 9.90 -0.02
C GLU A 189 -13.60 9.21 -0.46
N ASP A 190 -12.75 8.83 0.52
CA ASP A 190 -11.43 8.24 0.25
C ASP A 190 -11.27 6.89 0.92
N GLU A 191 -10.60 5.95 0.25
CA GLU A 191 -10.20 4.68 0.86
C GLU A 191 -9.01 4.88 1.79
N THR A 192 -9.22 4.80 3.09
CA THR A 192 -8.16 4.76 4.09
C THR A 192 -7.86 3.31 4.48
N ASN A 193 -6.64 3.02 4.89
CA ASN A 193 -6.32 1.70 5.47
C ASN A 193 -6.63 1.63 6.97
N GLN A 194 -7.20 2.70 7.54
CA GLN A 194 -7.51 2.80 8.96
C GLN A 194 -8.94 2.36 9.22
N ASN A 195 -9.12 1.47 10.20
CA ASN A 195 -10.40 0.92 10.60
C ASN A 195 -10.58 1.13 12.10
N LEU A 196 -11.81 1.11 12.56
CA LEU A 196 -12.19 1.19 13.96
C LEU A 196 -12.68 -0.17 14.45
N LEU A 197 -12.03 -0.70 15.48
CA LEU A 197 -12.45 -1.92 16.17
C LEU A 197 -12.89 -1.58 17.59
N LYS A 198 -14.16 -1.90 17.92
CA LYS A 198 -14.70 -1.75 19.27
C LYS A 198 -14.65 -3.09 19.99
N LEU A 199 -14.05 -3.08 21.17
CA LEU A 199 -13.90 -4.27 22.03
C LEU A 199 -14.49 -4.01 23.41
N LYS A 200 -15.05 -5.05 23.99
CA LYS A 200 -15.47 -5.08 25.38
C LYS A 200 -14.46 -5.87 26.20
N VAL A 201 -13.85 -5.21 27.16
CA VAL A 201 -12.96 -5.84 28.13
C VAL A 201 -13.72 -6.04 29.43
N SER A 202 -13.67 -7.24 29.98
CA SER A 202 -14.30 -7.56 31.25
C SER A 202 -13.35 -8.35 32.15
N SER A 203 -13.32 -7.99 33.44
CA SER A 203 -12.52 -8.66 34.46
C SER A 203 -13.22 -8.53 35.82
N ASN A 204 -13.40 -9.65 36.51
CA ASN A 204 -13.94 -9.72 37.87
C ASN A 204 -15.26 -8.93 38.11
N GLY A 205 -16.12 -8.88 37.09
CA GLY A 205 -17.42 -8.19 37.12
C GLY A 205 -17.40 -6.73 36.69
N GLU A 206 -16.23 -6.13 36.47
CA GLU A 206 -16.07 -4.82 35.84
C GLU A 206 -15.98 -4.98 34.31
N GLU A 207 -16.54 -4.03 33.58
CA GLU A 207 -16.55 -4.01 32.12
C GLU A 207 -16.23 -2.61 31.58
N SER A 208 -15.51 -2.55 30.50
CA SER A 208 -15.25 -1.31 29.75
C SER A 208 -15.26 -1.56 28.25
N ILE A 209 -15.66 -0.57 27.50
CA ILE A 209 -15.56 -0.57 26.04
C ILE A 209 -14.33 0.23 25.65
N ILE A 210 -13.54 -0.31 24.72
CA ILE A 210 -12.35 0.32 24.19
C ILE A 210 -12.46 0.39 22.66
N GLU A 211 -12.08 1.52 22.11
CA GLU A 211 -12.05 1.78 20.68
C GLU A 211 -10.61 1.79 20.20
N LEU A 212 -10.30 0.97 19.22
CA LEU A 212 -8.97 0.80 18.66
C LEU A 212 -8.97 1.21 17.19
N ALA A 213 -8.22 2.25 16.85
CA ALA A 213 -7.89 2.55 15.48
C ALA A 213 -6.78 1.62 15.00
N GLY A 214 -6.79 1.24 13.74
CA GLY A 214 -5.73 0.42 13.18
C GLY A 214 -6.14 -0.21 11.85
N GLY A 215 -5.27 -1.05 11.30
CA GLY A 215 -5.56 -1.69 10.02
C GLY A 215 -4.37 -2.45 9.46
N LYS A 216 -4.54 -2.91 8.24
CA LYS A 216 -3.48 -3.59 7.51
C LYS A 216 -2.37 -2.60 7.12
N GLY A 217 -1.13 -2.93 7.49
CA GLY A 217 0.02 -2.05 7.25
C GLY A 217 0.16 -0.91 8.26
N ILE A 218 -0.71 -0.86 9.29
CA ILE A 218 -0.67 0.14 10.36
C ILE A 218 -0.27 -0.55 11.66
N ALA A 219 0.76 -0.03 12.33
CA ALA A 219 1.14 -0.41 13.69
C ALA A 219 0.78 0.75 14.63
N ASP A 220 -0.45 0.77 15.09
CA ASP A 220 -0.98 1.85 15.92
C ASP A 220 -0.54 1.74 17.40
N GLN A 221 -0.86 2.77 18.17
CA GLN A 221 -0.51 2.86 19.59
C GLN A 221 -1.45 2.00 20.43
N TYR A 222 -0.98 1.65 21.65
CA TYR A 222 -1.80 0.96 22.62
C TYR A 222 -2.80 1.92 23.27
N GLN A 223 -4.05 1.48 23.38
CA GLN A 223 -5.06 2.09 24.23
C GLN A 223 -5.12 1.31 25.55
N THR A 224 -5.12 2.02 26.68
CA THR A 224 -5.05 1.40 28.00
C THR A 224 -6.32 1.65 28.81
N VAL A 225 -6.80 0.60 29.46
CA VAL A 225 -7.92 0.65 30.40
C VAL A 225 -7.59 -0.16 31.66
N SER A 226 -7.88 0.38 32.85
CA SER A 226 -7.67 -0.29 34.12
C SER A 226 -8.99 -0.87 34.64
N LEU A 227 -9.01 -2.17 34.91
CA LEU A 227 -10.18 -2.90 35.39
C LEU A 227 -9.78 -3.88 36.49
N ALA A 228 -10.45 -3.78 37.63
CA ALA A 228 -10.27 -4.70 38.76
C ALA A 228 -8.81 -4.89 39.19
N GLY A 229 -8.00 -3.81 39.15
CA GLY A 229 -6.59 -3.80 39.54
C GLY A 229 -5.61 -4.36 38.49
N LEU A 230 -6.07 -4.62 37.30
CA LEU A 230 -5.22 -4.97 36.14
C LEU A 230 -5.26 -3.84 35.08
N ASP A 231 -4.12 -3.56 34.46
CA ASP A 231 -4.02 -2.63 33.36
C ASP A 231 -4.01 -3.42 32.05
N PHE A 232 -4.99 -3.15 31.19
CA PHE A 232 -5.12 -3.75 29.87
C PHE A 232 -4.71 -2.74 28.82
N SER A 233 -3.61 -3.02 28.10
CA SER A 233 -3.20 -2.23 26.96
C SER A 233 -3.48 -3.03 25.68
N LEU A 234 -4.39 -2.51 24.86
CA LEU A 234 -4.82 -3.17 23.62
C LEU A 234 -4.40 -2.37 22.42
N LYS A 235 -4.11 -3.07 21.32
CA LYS A 235 -3.97 -2.47 19.99
C LYS A 235 -4.52 -3.39 18.93
N TYR A 236 -4.97 -2.79 17.83
CA TYR A 236 -5.42 -3.46 16.62
C TYR A 236 -4.54 -3.03 15.43
N GLY A 237 -4.18 -3.97 14.57
CA GLY A 237 -3.43 -3.68 13.36
C GLY A 237 -2.36 -4.73 13.04
N SER A 238 -1.41 -4.34 12.22
CA SER A 238 -0.29 -5.20 11.84
C SER A 238 0.73 -5.35 12.97
N LEU A 239 1.31 -6.55 13.08
CA LEU A 239 2.43 -6.78 13.99
C LEU A 239 3.73 -6.31 13.37
N LEU A 240 4.56 -5.69 14.18
CA LEU A 240 5.91 -5.31 13.80
C LEU A 240 6.86 -6.48 14.10
N TYR A 241 7.53 -6.96 13.07
CA TYR A 241 8.56 -8.00 13.14
C TYR A 241 9.94 -7.42 12.90
N GLU A 242 10.95 -8.00 13.53
CA GLU A 242 12.35 -7.62 13.32
C GLU A 242 13.07 -8.63 12.45
N LEU A 243 13.89 -8.12 11.54
CA LEU A 243 14.81 -8.89 10.72
C LEU A 243 16.12 -9.09 11.47
N PRO A 244 16.83 -10.22 11.32
CA PRO A 244 18.16 -10.43 11.88
C PRO A 244 19.28 -9.74 11.08
N PHE A 245 18.96 -8.70 10.33
CA PHE A 245 19.86 -7.88 9.50
C PHE A 245 19.15 -6.57 9.13
N TYR A 246 19.94 -5.61 8.65
CA TYR A 246 19.41 -4.32 8.18
C TYR A 246 19.41 -4.25 6.66
N ILE A 247 18.44 -3.54 6.12
CA ILE A 247 18.35 -3.18 4.70
C ILE A 247 18.40 -1.66 4.62
N LYS A 248 19.35 -1.14 3.86
CA LYS A 248 19.50 0.28 3.58
C LYS A 248 19.19 0.54 2.12
N LEU A 249 18.24 1.42 1.84
CA LEU A 249 18.00 1.92 0.49
C LEU A 249 19.10 2.94 0.14
N ASN A 250 19.84 2.66 -0.92
CA ASN A 250 20.87 3.54 -1.45
C ASN A 250 20.33 4.43 -2.55
N ASP A 251 19.53 3.84 -3.46
CA ASP A 251 18.96 4.53 -4.61
C ASP A 251 17.67 3.85 -5.05
N PHE A 252 16.73 4.65 -5.56
CA PHE A 252 15.51 4.17 -6.17
C PHE A 252 15.42 4.71 -7.60
N ILE A 253 15.25 3.83 -8.55
CA ILE A 253 15.22 4.16 -9.98
C ILE A 253 13.86 3.78 -10.52
N ALA A 254 13.13 4.77 -11.03
CA ALA A 254 11.85 4.60 -11.70
C ALA A 254 11.95 5.09 -13.15
N GLU A 255 11.71 4.21 -14.10
CA GLU A 255 11.68 4.54 -15.51
C GLU A 255 10.24 4.72 -15.99
N LYS A 256 9.97 5.80 -16.69
CA LYS A 256 8.64 6.10 -17.24
C LYS A 256 8.56 5.71 -18.71
N TYR A 257 7.37 5.35 -19.17
CA TYR A 257 7.14 5.19 -20.61
C TYR A 257 7.33 6.52 -21.34
N PRO A 258 7.98 6.53 -22.52
CA PRO A 258 8.15 7.74 -23.30
C PRO A 258 6.82 8.44 -23.56
N GLY A 259 6.76 9.74 -23.27
CA GLY A 259 5.56 10.56 -23.47
C GLY A 259 4.49 10.45 -22.39
N THR A 260 4.78 9.82 -21.24
CA THR A 260 3.86 9.75 -20.09
C THR A 260 4.53 10.32 -18.85
N GLU A 261 3.75 11.04 -18.01
CA GLU A 261 4.25 11.58 -16.73
C GLU A 261 4.00 10.65 -15.54
N LYS A 262 2.93 9.84 -15.60
CA LYS A 262 2.45 9.02 -14.47
C LYS A 262 2.55 7.51 -14.70
N SER A 263 2.97 7.05 -15.88
CA SER A 263 3.05 5.63 -16.20
C SER A 263 4.50 5.14 -16.16
N TYR A 264 4.78 4.22 -15.24
CA TYR A 264 6.11 3.65 -15.05
C TYR A 264 6.27 2.36 -15.87
N SER A 265 7.40 2.23 -16.55
CA SER A 265 7.79 1.02 -17.31
C SER A 265 8.52 0.01 -16.44
N SER A 266 9.37 0.50 -15.54
CA SER A 266 10.12 -0.30 -14.59
C SER A 266 10.47 0.51 -13.35
N PHE A 267 10.69 -0.18 -12.24
CA PHE A 267 11.25 0.41 -11.03
C PHE A 267 12.16 -0.59 -10.32
N MET A 268 13.22 -0.08 -9.74
CA MET A 268 14.29 -0.85 -9.10
C MET A 268 14.76 -0.16 -7.84
N SER A 269 14.98 -0.94 -6.79
CA SER A 269 15.58 -0.51 -5.53
C SER A 269 16.99 -1.06 -5.41
N ARG A 270 17.97 -0.19 -5.35
CA ARG A 270 19.34 -0.55 -5.02
C ARG A 270 19.55 -0.48 -3.53
N VAL A 271 19.80 -1.61 -2.92
CA VAL A 271 19.91 -1.73 -1.46
C VAL A 271 21.26 -2.29 -1.02
N THR A 272 21.70 -1.89 0.16
CA THR A 272 22.79 -2.55 0.90
C THR A 272 22.17 -3.38 2.00
N VAL A 273 22.50 -4.66 2.04
CA VAL A 273 22.14 -5.59 3.12
C VAL A 273 23.29 -5.65 4.11
N ASP A 274 23.05 -5.19 5.33
CA ASP A 274 24.01 -5.22 6.43
C ASP A 274 23.73 -6.40 7.37
N SER A 275 24.57 -7.41 7.28
CA SER A 275 24.47 -8.69 7.94
C SER A 275 25.87 -9.12 8.35
N ASP A 276 26.11 -10.41 8.58
CA ASP A 276 27.47 -10.98 8.84
C ASP A 276 28.45 -10.61 7.73
N ASN A 277 27.97 -10.48 6.49
CA ASN A 277 28.68 -9.90 5.36
C ASN A 277 27.79 -8.84 4.74
N THR A 278 28.31 -7.62 4.60
CA THR A 278 27.60 -6.51 3.94
C THR A 278 27.78 -6.63 2.43
N PHE A 279 26.69 -6.52 1.67
CA PHE A 279 26.68 -6.58 0.21
C PHE A 279 25.58 -5.70 -0.39
N ASP A 280 25.80 -5.26 -1.62
CA ASP A 280 24.82 -4.52 -2.40
C ASP A 280 23.99 -5.46 -3.26
N TYR A 281 22.70 -5.11 -3.46
CA TYR A 281 21.77 -5.90 -4.26
C TYR A 281 20.72 -5.00 -4.92
N ASP A 282 20.37 -5.31 -6.16
CA ASP A 282 19.33 -4.61 -6.90
C ASP A 282 18.04 -5.44 -6.90
N ILE A 283 16.95 -4.88 -6.34
CA ILE A 283 15.63 -5.52 -6.26
C ILE A 283 14.74 -4.88 -7.32
N TYR A 284 14.26 -5.67 -8.27
CA TYR A 284 13.34 -5.23 -9.32
C TYR A 284 12.39 -6.35 -9.73
N MET A 285 11.54 -6.13 -10.72
CA MET A 285 10.55 -7.10 -11.16
C MET A 285 11.21 -8.46 -11.50
N ASN A 286 10.75 -9.53 -10.86
CA ASN A 286 11.29 -10.89 -10.98
C ASN A 286 12.74 -11.11 -10.49
N HIS A 287 13.39 -10.08 -9.94
CA HIS A 287 14.71 -10.17 -9.34
C HIS A 287 14.62 -9.87 -7.84
N ILE A 288 14.40 -10.91 -7.07
CA ILE A 288 14.11 -10.83 -5.64
C ILE A 288 15.39 -10.98 -4.81
N LEU A 289 15.50 -10.22 -3.71
CA LEU A 289 16.51 -10.46 -2.70
C LEU A 289 16.09 -11.66 -1.84
N ASN A 290 16.96 -12.67 -1.76
CA ASN A 290 16.75 -13.83 -0.90
C ASN A 290 17.92 -13.93 0.11
N HIS A 291 17.64 -13.63 1.39
CA HIS A 291 18.66 -13.61 2.44
C HIS A 291 18.12 -14.18 3.75
N LYS A 292 18.88 -15.09 4.40
CA LYS A 292 18.52 -15.77 5.67
C LYS A 292 17.08 -16.32 5.71
N GLY A 293 16.57 -16.80 4.54
CA GLY A 293 15.22 -17.37 4.40
C GLY A 293 14.10 -16.34 4.22
N TYR A 294 14.42 -15.05 4.22
CA TYR A 294 13.49 -13.98 3.86
C TYR A 294 13.63 -13.66 2.37
N ARG A 295 12.51 -13.38 1.74
CA ARG A 295 12.40 -12.98 0.33
C ARG A 295 11.80 -11.60 0.25
N PHE A 296 12.47 -10.70 -0.45
CA PHE A 296 12.03 -9.32 -0.64
C PHE A 296 11.67 -9.10 -2.10
N PHE A 297 10.47 -8.60 -2.31
CA PHE A 297 9.92 -8.30 -3.63
C PHE A 297 9.68 -6.80 -3.72
N GLN A 298 9.96 -6.21 -4.87
CA GLN A 298 9.56 -4.84 -5.16
C GLN A 298 8.03 -4.78 -5.28
N ALA A 299 7.35 -4.18 -4.32
CA ALA A 299 5.89 -4.08 -4.29
C ALA A 299 5.41 -2.73 -4.81
N SER A 300 5.93 -1.64 -4.28
CA SER A 300 5.55 -0.27 -4.62
C SER A 300 6.69 0.70 -4.26
N PHE A 301 6.43 1.98 -4.33
CA PHE A 301 7.36 3.05 -3.96
C PHE A 301 6.58 4.27 -3.48
N ASP A 302 7.27 5.19 -2.81
CA ASP A 302 6.66 6.41 -2.32
C ASP A 302 6.38 7.40 -3.46
N PRO A 303 5.32 8.21 -3.38
CA PRO A 303 4.93 9.15 -4.44
C PRO A 303 6.03 10.17 -4.81
N ASP A 304 6.97 10.45 -3.90
CA ASP A 304 8.11 11.34 -4.10
C ASP A 304 9.29 10.68 -4.85
N GLU A 305 9.15 9.41 -5.25
CA GLU A 305 10.17 8.59 -5.93
C GLU A 305 11.48 8.44 -5.13
N LYS A 306 11.46 8.66 -3.80
CA LYS A 306 12.68 8.57 -2.94
C LYS A 306 12.63 7.39 -1.99
N GLY A 307 11.48 6.78 -1.82
CA GLY A 307 11.26 5.63 -0.96
C GLY A 307 10.86 4.39 -1.74
N THR A 308 11.03 3.23 -1.12
CA THR A 308 10.61 1.94 -1.67
C THR A 308 9.79 1.15 -0.68
N ILE A 309 8.78 0.47 -1.17
CA ILE A 309 7.95 -0.45 -0.39
C ILE A 309 8.25 -1.87 -0.87
N LEU A 310 8.89 -2.64 0.02
CA LEU A 310 9.24 -4.03 -0.24
C LEU A 310 8.25 -4.97 0.46
N SER A 311 7.73 -5.94 -0.27
CA SER A 311 6.98 -7.05 0.33
C SER A 311 7.95 -8.12 0.83
N VAL A 312 7.75 -8.56 2.07
CA VAL A 312 8.61 -9.55 2.74
C VAL A 312 7.86 -10.86 2.91
N ASN A 313 8.48 -11.97 2.51
CA ASN A 313 7.94 -13.31 2.71
C ASN A 313 8.98 -14.20 3.39
N LYS A 314 8.55 -14.93 4.43
CA LYS A 314 9.32 -16.00 5.08
C LYS A 314 8.42 -17.21 5.25
N ASP A 315 8.16 -17.92 4.16
CA ASP A 315 7.35 -19.14 4.16
C ASP A 315 8.09 -20.28 3.47
N PHE A 316 8.82 -21.04 4.25
CA PHE A 316 9.54 -22.21 3.76
C PHE A 316 8.57 -23.36 3.38
N PHE A 317 7.60 -23.64 4.24
CA PHE A 317 6.71 -24.78 4.03
C PHE A 317 5.73 -24.56 2.88
N GLY A 318 5.10 -23.38 2.78
CA GLY A 318 4.24 -23.05 1.66
C GLY A 318 4.98 -23.06 0.33
N THR A 319 6.20 -22.53 0.33
CA THR A 319 7.09 -22.60 -0.85
C THR A 319 7.39 -24.04 -1.23
N LEU A 320 7.78 -24.89 -0.26
CA LEU A 320 8.09 -26.30 -0.50
C LEU A 320 6.89 -27.06 -1.09
N ILE A 321 5.71 -26.88 -0.49
CA ILE A 321 4.47 -27.53 -0.97
C ILE A 321 4.15 -27.08 -2.40
N THR A 322 4.30 -25.79 -2.68
CA THR A 322 4.08 -25.24 -4.02
C THR A 322 5.01 -25.85 -5.07
N TYR A 323 6.30 -25.97 -4.76
CA TYR A 323 7.25 -26.63 -5.68
C TYR A 323 6.96 -28.12 -5.86
N ILE A 324 6.58 -28.83 -4.79
CA ILE A 324 6.11 -30.22 -4.92
C ILE A 324 4.88 -30.30 -5.83
N GLY A 325 3.93 -29.37 -5.69
CA GLY A 325 2.76 -29.27 -6.55
C GLY A 325 3.14 -29.07 -8.02
N TYR A 326 4.07 -28.18 -8.30
CA TYR A 326 4.57 -27.99 -9.67
C TYR A 326 5.25 -29.22 -10.23
N ILE A 327 6.10 -29.90 -9.45
CA ILE A 327 6.74 -31.15 -9.88
C ILE A 327 5.69 -32.20 -10.23
N LEU A 328 4.68 -32.38 -9.36
CA LEU A 328 3.58 -33.35 -9.62
C LEU A 328 2.78 -32.97 -10.87
N LEU A 329 2.51 -31.65 -11.06
CA LEU A 329 1.84 -31.14 -12.26
C LEU A 329 2.65 -31.48 -13.52
N TYR A 330 3.96 -31.20 -13.52
CA TYR A 330 4.82 -31.50 -14.67
C TYR A 330 4.92 -33.02 -14.93
N ILE A 331 5.04 -33.82 -13.88
CA ILE A 331 5.00 -35.30 -14.00
C ILE A 331 3.67 -35.73 -14.63
N GLY A 332 2.53 -35.15 -14.17
CA GLY A 332 1.22 -35.44 -14.72
C GLY A 332 1.10 -35.07 -16.20
N LEU A 333 1.59 -33.90 -16.58
CA LEU A 333 1.60 -33.45 -17.99
C LEU A 333 2.46 -34.35 -18.87
N VAL A 334 3.63 -34.73 -18.39
CA VAL A 334 4.52 -35.66 -19.11
C VAL A 334 3.87 -37.04 -19.17
N ALA A 335 3.28 -37.55 -18.08
CA ALA A 335 2.61 -38.86 -18.03
C ALA A 335 1.44 -38.95 -19.04
N ILE A 336 0.70 -37.86 -19.29
CA ILE A 336 -0.36 -37.81 -20.29
C ILE A 336 0.17 -38.12 -21.69
N MET A 337 1.42 -37.76 -22.01
CA MET A 337 2.03 -38.09 -23.31
C MET A 337 2.25 -39.59 -23.49
N PHE A 338 2.54 -40.33 -22.40
CA PHE A 338 2.92 -41.76 -22.46
C PHE A 338 1.82 -42.69 -21.99
N TYR A 339 0.90 -42.24 -21.14
CA TYR A 339 -0.10 -43.10 -20.50
C TYR A 339 -1.50 -42.82 -21.03
N GLY A 340 -2.21 -43.85 -21.43
CA GLY A 340 -3.63 -43.83 -21.78
C GLY A 340 -3.96 -43.67 -23.28
N LYS A 341 -5.25 -43.65 -23.57
CA LYS A 341 -5.79 -43.35 -24.91
C LYS A 341 -5.88 -41.87 -25.14
N THR A 342 -4.74 -41.20 -25.28
CA THR A 342 -4.68 -39.74 -25.48
C THR A 342 -4.56 -39.43 -26.97
N ARG A 343 -4.93 -38.18 -27.35
CA ARG A 343 -4.73 -37.66 -28.72
C ARG A 343 -3.28 -37.78 -29.19
N PHE A 344 -2.32 -37.68 -28.28
CA PHE A 344 -0.89 -37.86 -28.56
C PHE A 344 -0.56 -39.28 -28.99
N LYS A 345 -1.17 -40.28 -28.36
CA LYS A 345 -1.01 -41.69 -28.75
C LYS A 345 -1.65 -42.00 -30.11
N ASP A 346 -2.83 -41.41 -30.37
CA ASP A 346 -3.46 -41.52 -31.70
C ASP A 346 -2.63 -40.84 -32.78
N LEU A 347 -2.03 -39.65 -32.47
CA LEU A 347 -1.13 -38.98 -33.39
C LEU A 347 0.15 -39.77 -33.61
N SER A 348 0.73 -40.35 -32.55
CA SER A 348 1.90 -41.21 -32.64
C SER A 348 1.64 -42.42 -33.53
N VAL A 349 0.51 -43.13 -33.33
CA VAL A 349 0.10 -44.26 -34.17
C VAL A 349 -0.13 -43.84 -35.63
N ARG A 350 -0.69 -42.65 -35.88
CA ARG A 350 -0.85 -42.12 -37.24
C ARG A 350 0.49 -41.73 -37.85
N LEU A 351 1.40 -41.15 -37.09
CA LEU A 351 2.76 -40.81 -37.51
C LEU A 351 3.57 -42.05 -37.78
N ASP A 352 3.46 -43.13 -37.00
CA ASP A 352 4.14 -44.38 -37.22
C ASP A 352 3.63 -45.08 -38.50
N LYS A 353 2.33 -44.99 -38.81
CA LYS A 353 1.77 -45.42 -40.07
C LYS A 353 2.29 -44.60 -41.30
N LEU A 354 2.67 -43.35 -41.08
CA LEU A 354 3.30 -42.49 -42.10
C LEU A 354 4.82 -42.71 -42.16
N LYS A 355 5.48 -43.02 -41.02
CA LYS A 355 6.92 -43.30 -40.95
C LYS A 355 7.31 -44.66 -41.54
N SER A 356 6.42 -45.64 -41.62
CA SER A 356 6.67 -46.90 -42.34
C SER A 356 6.93 -46.70 -43.84
N LYS A 357 6.80 -45.48 -44.34
CA LYS A 357 7.18 -45.09 -45.71
C LYS A 357 8.46 -44.22 -45.83
N ARG A 358 9.09 -43.80 -44.71
CA ARG A 358 10.40 -43.10 -44.74
C ARG A 358 11.20 -43.43 -43.49
N VAL A 359 12.24 -44.25 -43.70
CA VAL A 359 13.20 -44.70 -42.69
C VAL A 359 14.21 -43.63 -42.34
N ASN A 360 14.44 -43.47 -41.05
CA ASN A 360 15.65 -43.06 -40.34
C ASN A 360 16.18 -41.63 -40.37
N LEU A 361 16.56 -41.20 -39.19
CA LEU A 361 17.48 -40.12 -38.80
C LEU A 361 16.82 -38.80 -38.35
N SER A 362 16.32 -38.69 -37.12
CA SER A 362 16.25 -37.40 -36.45
C SER A 362 15.91 -37.41 -34.94
N ILE A 363 15.94 -38.54 -34.26
CA ILE A 363 15.53 -38.63 -32.84
C ILE A 363 16.70 -38.40 -31.85
N ILE A 364 17.93 -38.34 -32.29
CA ILE A 364 19.11 -38.16 -31.42
C ILE A 364 19.38 -36.66 -31.10
N PHE A 365 18.79 -35.72 -31.82
CA PHE A 365 19.11 -34.28 -31.65
C PHE A 365 18.30 -33.54 -30.58
N LEU A 366 17.20 -34.15 -30.05
CA LEU A 366 16.32 -33.42 -29.09
C LEU A 366 16.72 -33.60 -27.62
N PHE A 367 17.59 -34.57 -27.32
CA PHE A 367 18.04 -34.83 -25.93
C PHE A 367 19.36 -34.14 -25.55
N PHE A 368 20.05 -33.51 -26.48
CA PHE A 368 21.33 -32.85 -26.22
C PHE A 368 21.29 -31.33 -26.10
N SER A 369 20.11 -30.69 -26.31
CA SER A 369 19.99 -29.21 -26.28
C SER A 369 19.58 -28.61 -24.96
N THR A 370 19.36 -29.38 -23.89
CA THR A 370 18.97 -28.84 -22.57
C THR A 370 20.14 -28.64 -21.60
N ALA A 371 21.38 -28.81 -22.05
CA ALA A 371 22.58 -28.72 -21.19
C ALA A 371 23.56 -27.59 -21.57
N ILE A 372 23.15 -26.57 -22.30
CA ILE A 372 24.06 -25.48 -22.64
C ILE A 372 23.33 -24.14 -22.39
N THR A 373 23.66 -23.57 -21.23
CA THR A 373 23.76 -22.14 -20.86
C THR A 373 22.82 -21.14 -21.54
N ALA A 374 21.95 -20.58 -20.72
CA ALA A 374 21.31 -19.30 -20.97
C ALA A 374 22.36 -18.18 -21.02
N GLN A 375 22.90 -17.94 -22.21
CA GLN A 375 23.48 -16.68 -22.63
C GLN A 375 23.32 -16.61 -24.15
N ALA A 376 22.25 -15.99 -24.56
CA ALA A 376 22.09 -15.61 -25.96
C ALA A 376 21.82 -14.11 -26.01
N ASP A 377 22.87 -13.39 -26.40
CA ASP A 377 22.77 -12.08 -27.04
C ASP A 377 21.82 -12.21 -28.24
N TYR A 378 20.72 -11.48 -28.21
CA TYR A 378 19.83 -11.35 -29.35
C TYR A 378 20.43 -10.36 -30.34
N THR A 379 21.28 -10.83 -31.25
CA THR A 379 21.51 -10.16 -32.51
C THR A 379 20.45 -10.64 -33.49
N HIS A 380 19.62 -9.72 -33.94
CA HIS A 380 18.62 -9.95 -34.97
C HIS A 380 19.34 -10.11 -36.31
N ASP A 381 19.55 -11.36 -36.71
CA ASP A 381 19.91 -11.67 -38.11
C ASP A 381 18.65 -12.21 -38.80
N GLY A 382 18.30 -11.58 -39.90
CA GLY A 382 17.05 -11.82 -40.63
C GLY A 382 17.05 -13.18 -41.32
N ASP A 383 16.27 -14.11 -40.78
CA ASP A 383 15.96 -15.36 -41.46
C ASP A 383 15.06 -15.10 -42.67
N ASN A 384 15.58 -15.43 -43.84
CA ASN A 384 14.85 -15.50 -45.10
C ASN A 384 13.74 -16.56 -45.03
N PHE A 385 12.57 -16.15 -44.57
CA PHE A 385 11.35 -16.95 -44.66
C PHE A 385 10.89 -16.93 -46.15
N SER A 386 11.01 -18.05 -46.85
CA SER A 386 10.49 -18.16 -48.20
C SER A 386 8.96 -18.26 -48.17
N MET A 387 8.30 -17.16 -48.41
CA MET A 387 6.83 -17.12 -48.52
C MET A 387 6.33 -17.78 -49.77
N ASP A 388 5.17 -18.46 -49.69
CA ASP A 388 4.41 -18.98 -50.80
C ASP A 388 4.18 -17.86 -51.86
N PRO A 389 4.45 -18.11 -53.13
CA PRO A 389 4.32 -17.11 -54.18
C PRO A 389 2.96 -16.44 -54.27
N THR A 390 1.90 -17.11 -53.86
CA THR A 390 0.52 -16.57 -53.82
C THR A 390 0.33 -15.51 -52.75
N VAL A 391 1.08 -15.54 -51.65
CA VAL A 391 0.98 -14.59 -50.54
C VAL A 391 1.81 -13.33 -50.78
N LYS A 392 2.85 -13.45 -51.59
CA LYS A 392 3.81 -12.36 -51.87
C LYS A 392 3.16 -11.11 -52.47
N ASN A 393 2.05 -11.26 -53.20
CA ASN A 393 1.33 -10.15 -53.83
C ASN A 393 0.44 -9.33 -52.86
N TYR A 394 0.29 -9.78 -51.61
CA TYR A 394 -0.56 -9.14 -50.61
C TYR A 394 0.25 -8.68 -49.37
N VAL A 395 1.58 -8.81 -49.43
CA VAL A 395 2.44 -8.39 -48.31
C VAL A 395 2.79 -6.92 -48.49
N VAL A 396 2.51 -6.16 -47.46
CA VAL A 396 2.87 -4.75 -47.35
C VAL A 396 4.40 -4.62 -47.25
N ASP A 397 4.95 -3.57 -47.83
CA ASP A 397 6.37 -3.27 -47.75
C ASP A 397 6.85 -3.20 -46.29
N LEU A 398 8.04 -3.75 -46.03
CA LEU A 398 8.60 -3.91 -44.66
C LEU A 398 8.78 -2.58 -43.95
N GLU A 399 9.18 -1.54 -44.67
CA GLU A 399 9.36 -0.20 -44.09
C GLU A 399 8.02 0.40 -43.66
N HIS A 400 6.98 0.21 -44.48
CA HIS A 400 5.64 0.63 -44.13
C HIS A 400 5.07 -0.16 -42.97
N ALA A 401 5.28 -1.48 -42.94
CA ALA A 401 4.84 -2.34 -41.84
C ALA A 401 5.50 -1.97 -40.50
N ASN A 402 6.79 -1.64 -40.49
CA ASN A 402 7.50 -1.19 -39.30
C ASN A 402 6.96 0.14 -38.80
N LYS A 403 6.80 1.15 -39.66
CA LYS A 403 6.20 2.44 -39.27
C LYS A 403 4.78 2.28 -38.73
N PHE A 404 4.00 1.38 -39.33
CA PHE A 404 2.65 1.09 -38.86
C PHE A 404 2.67 0.37 -37.49
N GLY A 405 3.65 -0.52 -37.27
CA GLY A 405 3.85 -1.21 -35.98
C GLY A 405 4.24 -0.32 -34.83
N GLU A 406 4.83 0.85 -35.11
CA GLU A 406 5.23 1.85 -34.10
C GLU A 406 4.06 2.73 -33.61
N ILE A 407 2.91 2.71 -34.29
CA ILE A 407 1.73 3.47 -33.87
C ILE A 407 1.31 3.00 -32.46
N VAL A 408 1.23 3.97 -31.57
CA VAL A 408 0.81 3.69 -30.19
C VAL A 408 -0.72 3.70 -30.11
N ILE A 409 -1.28 2.62 -29.60
CA ILE A 409 -2.72 2.45 -29.37
C ILE A 409 -3.02 2.22 -27.90
N GLN A 410 -4.22 2.56 -27.47
CA GLN A 410 -4.71 2.26 -26.15
C GLN A 410 -5.49 0.94 -26.17
N ASP A 411 -5.13 -0.03 -25.35
CA ASP A 411 -5.87 -1.28 -25.21
C ASP A 411 -7.14 -1.10 -24.35
N SER A 412 -7.96 -2.15 -24.26
CA SER A 412 -9.21 -2.14 -23.48
C SER A 412 -9.00 -1.95 -21.96
N GLY A 413 -7.78 -2.14 -21.45
CA GLY A 413 -7.38 -1.89 -20.07
C GLY A 413 -6.78 -0.50 -19.84
N GLY A 414 -6.84 0.39 -20.85
CA GLY A 414 -6.31 1.76 -20.78
C GLY A 414 -4.80 1.88 -20.99
N ARG A 415 -4.08 0.79 -21.23
CA ARG A 415 -2.62 0.82 -21.44
C ARG A 415 -2.28 1.27 -22.85
N MET A 416 -1.30 2.18 -22.94
CA MET A 416 -0.70 2.56 -24.22
C MET A 416 0.36 1.53 -24.62
N LYS A 417 0.26 0.98 -25.83
CA LYS A 417 1.25 0.02 -26.35
C LYS A 417 1.40 0.15 -27.87
N PRO A 418 2.58 -0.17 -28.43
CA PRO A 418 2.77 -0.21 -29.88
C PRO A 418 1.87 -1.25 -30.55
N LEU A 419 1.42 -0.95 -31.75
CA LEU A 419 0.51 -1.81 -32.51
C LEU A 419 1.11 -3.19 -32.82
N ASN A 420 2.42 -3.29 -33.04
CA ASN A 420 3.11 -4.57 -33.20
C ASN A 420 3.01 -5.45 -31.97
N THR A 421 3.14 -4.86 -30.76
CA THR A 421 2.98 -5.57 -29.48
C THR A 421 1.55 -6.08 -29.32
N PHE A 422 0.57 -5.22 -29.58
CA PHE A 422 -0.85 -5.58 -29.54
C PHE A 422 -1.18 -6.72 -30.52
N SER A 423 -0.68 -6.63 -31.75
CA SER A 423 -0.88 -7.65 -32.79
C SER A 423 -0.27 -9.00 -32.39
N SER A 424 0.93 -8.98 -31.80
CA SER A 424 1.61 -10.19 -31.32
C SER A 424 0.86 -10.85 -30.16
N GLU A 425 0.29 -10.05 -29.25
CA GLU A 425 -0.55 -10.56 -28.18
C GLU A 425 -1.87 -11.16 -28.70
N LEU A 426 -2.46 -10.53 -29.70
CA LEU A 426 -3.68 -11.02 -30.36
C LEU A 426 -3.44 -12.36 -31.05
N LEU A 427 -2.37 -12.45 -31.84
CA LEU A 427 -1.99 -13.67 -32.54
C LEU A 427 -1.72 -14.84 -31.57
N ARG A 428 -1.08 -14.55 -30.43
CA ARG A 428 -0.87 -15.56 -29.38
C ARG A 428 -2.16 -16.07 -28.73
N LYS A 429 -3.24 -15.27 -28.75
CA LYS A 429 -4.54 -15.67 -28.19
C LYS A 429 -5.38 -16.45 -29.19
N VAL A 430 -5.08 -16.38 -30.47
CA VAL A 430 -5.85 -17.00 -31.55
C VAL A 430 -5.16 -18.25 -32.10
N SER A 431 -3.84 -18.38 -31.94
CA SER A 431 -3.06 -19.58 -32.26
C SER A 431 -3.03 -20.55 -31.08
#